data_a3fb71d2ca7c33244ab7f81a2f5777bc
#
_entry.id   a3fb71d2ca7c33244ab7f81a2f5777bc
#
_cell.length_a   1.000
_cell.length_b   1.000
_cell.length_c   1.000
_cell.angle_alpha   90.00
_cell.angle_beta   90.00
_cell.angle_gamma   90.00
#
_symmetry.space_group_name_H-M   'P 1'
#
loop_
_entity.id
_entity.type
_entity.pdbx_description
1 polymer ?
#
loop_
_entity_poly.entity_id
_entity_poly.type
_entity_poly.pdbx_seq_one_letter_code
_entity_poly.pdbx_strand_id
1 'polypeptide(L)'
;MKYCAEQGCKTLIDKGRYCLNHKRKQKKTVVYSKNRSFYRTKAWEDLKSFCYQRDKGLCQRCGRFVFGKQAHHHHIVPIKINPSLKLEATNIMTLCSKCHPIVERETNAKYEKKKKFDWKL
;
A
#
# COMPACT_ATOMS: atom_id res chain seq x y z
N MET A 1 -35.32 -28.54 -0.04
CA MET A 1 -35.52 -27.10 -0.24
C MET A 1 -35.82 -26.40 1.06
N LYS A 2 -35.24 -25.26 1.27
CA LYS A 2 -35.47 -24.44 2.45
C LYS A 2 -35.56 -22.97 2.04
N TYR A 3 -36.12 -22.15 2.91
CA TYR A 3 -36.25 -20.73 2.65
C TYR A 3 -34.94 -20.01 3.00
N CYS A 4 -34.65 -18.91 2.28
CA CYS A 4 -33.56 -18.00 2.62
C CYS A 4 -33.68 -17.59 4.10
N ALA A 5 -32.56 -17.56 4.79
CA ALA A 5 -32.53 -17.24 6.22
C ALA A 5 -32.76 -15.75 6.53
N GLU A 6 -32.78 -14.90 5.49
CA GLU A 6 -33.04 -13.47 5.67
C GLU A 6 -34.46 -13.23 6.11
N GLN A 7 -34.66 -12.39 7.11
CA GLN A 7 -35.95 -12.09 7.67
C GLN A 7 -36.86 -11.45 6.59
N GLY A 8 -38.02 -12.05 6.36
CA GLY A 8 -38.96 -11.58 5.35
C GLY A 8 -38.75 -12.11 3.94
N CYS A 9 -37.66 -12.85 3.70
CA CYS A 9 -37.40 -13.44 2.37
C CYS A 9 -38.05 -14.81 2.26
N LYS A 10 -38.89 -15.01 1.23
CA LYS A 10 -39.60 -16.27 0.96
C LYS A 10 -39.00 -17.04 -0.22
N THR A 11 -37.78 -16.72 -0.64
CA THR A 11 -37.13 -17.39 -1.75
C THR A 11 -36.65 -18.78 -1.32
N LEU A 12 -37.05 -19.81 -2.07
CA LEU A 12 -36.61 -21.18 -1.84
C LEU A 12 -35.18 -21.37 -2.38
N ILE A 13 -34.37 -22.05 -1.60
CA ILE A 13 -32.96 -22.33 -1.96
C ILE A 13 -32.70 -23.82 -1.78
N ASP A 14 -31.81 -24.37 -2.63
CA ASP A 14 -31.42 -25.76 -2.55
C ASP A 14 -30.17 -25.96 -1.65
N LYS A 15 -29.23 -25.02 -1.72
CA LYS A 15 -27.98 -25.09 -0.96
C LYS A 15 -27.71 -23.77 -0.25
N GLY A 16 -27.04 -23.87 0.91
CA GLY A 16 -26.64 -22.72 1.68
C GLY A 16 -27.74 -22.18 2.59
N ARG A 17 -27.56 -20.96 3.08
CA ARG A 17 -28.49 -20.29 4.02
C ARG A 17 -29.25 -19.16 3.37
N TYR A 18 -28.70 -18.57 2.29
CA TYR A 18 -29.23 -17.34 1.69
C TYR A 18 -29.42 -17.51 0.20
N CYS A 19 -30.42 -16.82 -0.35
CA CYS A 19 -30.60 -16.73 -1.79
C CYS A 19 -29.52 -15.85 -2.42
N LEU A 20 -29.48 -15.80 -3.76
CA LEU A 20 -28.47 -15.05 -4.47
C LEU A 20 -28.46 -13.55 -4.11
N ASN A 21 -29.62 -12.99 -3.77
CA ASN A 21 -29.73 -11.57 -3.40
C ASN A 21 -29.22 -11.30 -1.98
N HIS A 22 -29.28 -12.27 -1.10
CA HIS A 22 -28.90 -12.13 0.30
C HIS A 22 -27.60 -12.84 0.65
N LYS A 23 -27.00 -13.52 -0.31
CA LYS A 23 -25.71 -14.18 -0.10
C LYS A 23 -24.67 -13.11 0.16
N ARG A 24 -24.02 -13.19 1.34
CA ARG A 24 -22.92 -12.29 1.66
C ARG A 24 -21.81 -12.46 0.63
N LYS A 25 -21.39 -11.37 0.04
CA LYS A 25 -20.19 -11.38 -0.81
C LYS A 25 -19.06 -11.98 0.02
N GLN A 26 -18.42 -13.02 -0.53
CA GLN A 26 -17.22 -13.55 0.11
C GLN A 26 -16.25 -12.41 0.32
N LYS A 27 -15.70 -12.32 1.55
CA LYS A 27 -14.62 -11.37 1.81
C LYS A 27 -13.52 -11.65 0.80
N LYS A 28 -13.17 -10.64 0.02
CA LYS A 28 -12.02 -10.74 -0.88
C LYS A 28 -10.82 -11.14 -0.05
N THR A 29 -10.10 -12.18 -0.48
CA THR A 29 -8.85 -12.56 0.15
C THR A 29 -7.94 -11.34 0.15
N VAL A 30 -7.51 -10.91 1.34
CA VAL A 30 -6.63 -9.77 1.46
C VAL A 30 -5.25 -10.19 0.94
N VAL A 31 -4.83 -9.62 -0.19
CA VAL A 31 -3.50 -9.86 -0.73
C VAL A 31 -2.57 -8.82 -0.12
N TYR A 32 -1.66 -9.29 0.73
CA TYR A 32 -0.67 -8.42 1.33
C TYR A 32 0.53 -8.24 0.39
N SER A 33 1.12 -7.05 0.43
CA SER A 33 2.37 -6.78 -0.26
C SER A 33 3.46 -7.77 0.19
N LYS A 34 4.34 -8.19 -0.73
CA LYS A 34 5.50 -9.03 -0.43
C LYS A 34 6.39 -8.43 0.66
N ASN A 35 6.34 -7.11 0.81
CA ASN A 35 7.18 -6.36 1.76
C ASN A 35 6.50 -6.09 3.10
N ARG A 36 5.31 -6.66 3.34
CA ARG A 36 4.57 -6.40 4.57
C ARG A 36 5.38 -6.77 5.82
N SER A 37 6.03 -7.93 5.81
CA SER A 37 6.85 -8.36 6.94
C SER A 37 8.00 -7.39 7.22
N PHE A 38 8.61 -6.86 6.16
CA PHE A 38 9.65 -5.85 6.27
C PHE A 38 9.15 -4.58 6.96
N TYR A 39 7.98 -4.08 6.54
CA TYR A 39 7.40 -2.86 7.12
C TYR A 39 6.97 -3.00 8.57
N ARG A 40 6.93 -4.22 9.09
CA ARG A 40 6.60 -4.50 10.49
C ARG A 40 7.83 -4.68 11.37
N THR A 41 9.03 -4.62 10.82
CA THR A 41 10.26 -4.78 11.58
C THR A 41 10.59 -3.55 12.41
N LYS A 42 11.30 -3.76 13.52
CA LYS A 42 11.80 -2.68 14.34
C LYS A 42 12.83 -1.83 13.57
N ALA A 43 13.64 -2.46 12.74
CA ALA A 43 14.62 -1.75 11.90
C ALA A 43 13.95 -0.70 11.01
N TRP A 44 12.81 -1.04 10.40
CA TRP A 44 12.04 -0.09 9.60
C TRP A 44 11.43 1.02 10.46
N GLU A 45 10.89 0.68 11.63
CA GLU A 45 10.31 1.66 12.55
C GLU A 45 11.37 2.68 13.01
N ASP A 46 12.55 2.21 13.38
CA ASP A 46 13.66 3.06 13.81
C ASP A 46 14.13 3.96 12.67
N LEU A 47 14.20 3.42 11.45
CA LEU A 47 14.61 4.17 10.28
C LEU A 47 13.59 5.25 9.92
N LYS A 48 12.29 4.94 10.00
CA LYS A 48 11.24 5.93 9.78
C LYS A 48 11.38 7.10 10.75
N SER A 49 11.59 6.81 12.03
CA SER A 49 11.77 7.82 13.06
C SER A 49 12.98 8.69 12.77
N PHE A 50 14.09 8.08 12.38
CA PHE A 50 15.30 8.80 12.01
C PHE A 50 15.06 9.75 10.82
N CYS A 51 14.43 9.24 9.76
CA CYS A 51 14.15 10.03 8.56
C CYS A 51 13.16 11.16 8.85
N TYR A 52 12.17 10.90 9.68
CA TYR A 52 11.21 11.90 10.10
C TYR A 52 11.89 13.06 10.84
N GLN A 53 12.80 12.75 11.76
CA GLN A 53 13.55 13.77 12.50
C GLN A 53 14.53 14.52 11.58
N ARG A 54 15.21 13.80 10.68
CA ARG A 54 16.09 14.41 9.69
C ARG A 54 15.34 15.42 8.83
N ASP A 55 14.14 15.08 8.41
CA ASP A 55 13.31 15.92 7.54
C ASP A 55 12.48 16.93 8.34
N LYS A 56 12.63 16.96 9.67
CA LYS A 56 11.96 17.89 10.60
C LYS A 56 10.43 17.83 10.51
N GLY A 57 9.88 16.67 10.14
CA GLY A 57 8.44 16.50 9.98
C GLY A 57 7.85 17.22 8.79
N LEU A 58 8.68 17.63 7.83
CA LEU A 58 8.22 18.36 6.64
C LEU A 58 8.21 17.45 5.43
N CYS A 59 7.13 17.57 4.64
CA CYS A 59 7.06 16.92 3.33
C CYS A 59 8.17 17.47 2.45
N GLN A 60 9.01 16.60 1.89
CA GLN A 60 10.15 17.00 1.10
C GLN A 60 9.76 17.53 -0.28
N ARG A 61 8.50 17.41 -0.65
CA ARG A 61 8.00 17.93 -1.93
C ARG A 61 7.27 19.27 -1.80
N CYS A 62 6.31 19.37 -0.87
CA CYS A 62 5.50 20.60 -0.72
C CYS A 62 5.84 21.41 0.53
N GLY A 63 6.68 20.90 1.42
CA GLY A 63 7.10 21.61 2.62
C GLY A 63 6.07 21.64 3.76
N ARG A 64 4.94 20.94 3.61
CA ARG A 64 3.91 20.87 4.66
C ARG A 64 4.40 20.06 5.85
N PHE A 65 4.06 20.52 7.06
CA PHE A 65 4.29 19.72 8.26
C PHE A 65 3.35 18.52 8.30
N VAL A 66 3.90 17.34 8.56
CA VAL A 66 3.15 16.09 8.62
C VAL A 66 3.45 15.33 9.90
N PHE A 67 2.44 14.61 10.43
CA PHE A 67 2.62 13.80 11.63
C PHE A 67 1.63 12.63 11.63
N GLY A 68 1.94 11.59 12.38
CA GLY A 68 1.08 10.42 12.52
C GLY A 68 0.81 9.73 11.19
N LYS A 69 -0.45 9.47 10.91
CA LYS A 69 -0.88 8.78 9.69
C LYS A 69 -0.67 9.59 8.41
N GLN A 70 -0.48 10.91 8.54
CA GLN A 70 -0.23 11.78 7.38
C GLN A 70 1.24 11.80 6.97
N ALA A 71 2.13 11.32 7.83
CA ALA A 71 3.54 11.23 7.53
C ALA A 71 3.82 9.93 6.78
N HIS A 72 4.13 10.04 5.49
CA HIS A 72 4.46 8.91 4.62
C HIS A 72 5.96 8.89 4.36
N HIS A 73 6.50 7.70 4.24
CA HIS A 73 7.93 7.49 3.93
C HIS A 73 8.03 6.73 2.63
N HIS A 74 8.67 7.35 1.65
CA HIS A 74 8.78 6.83 0.29
C HIS A 74 10.20 6.36 0.01
N HIS A 75 10.34 5.17 -0.58
CA HIS A 75 11.61 4.69 -1.10
C HIS A 75 11.85 5.32 -2.47
N ILE A 76 12.92 6.10 -2.59
CA ILE A 76 13.28 6.79 -3.84
C ILE A 76 13.55 5.75 -4.93
N VAL A 77 14.35 4.72 -4.62
CA VAL A 77 14.49 3.53 -5.45
C VAL A 77 13.59 2.44 -4.85
N PRO A 78 12.58 1.93 -5.61
CA PRO A 78 11.68 0.91 -5.06
C PRO A 78 12.43 -0.34 -4.60
N ILE A 79 11.91 -0.99 -3.55
CA ILE A 79 12.51 -2.20 -2.99
C ILE A 79 12.66 -3.28 -4.06
N LYS A 80 11.66 -3.44 -4.94
CA LYS A 80 11.68 -4.44 -6.00
C LYS A 80 12.79 -4.20 -7.03
N ILE A 81 13.24 -2.96 -7.18
CA ILE A 81 14.32 -2.59 -8.12
C ILE A 81 15.68 -2.82 -7.47
N ASN A 82 15.86 -2.38 -6.23
CA ASN A 82 17.10 -2.58 -5.49
C ASN A 82 16.80 -2.85 -4.01
N PRO A 83 16.63 -4.12 -3.62
CA PRO A 83 16.32 -4.48 -2.24
C PRO A 83 17.41 -4.08 -1.25
N SER A 84 18.65 -3.91 -1.67
CA SER A 84 19.76 -3.54 -0.78
C SER A 84 19.60 -2.14 -0.20
N LEU A 85 18.80 -1.27 -0.84
CA LEU A 85 18.58 0.11 -0.41
C LEU A 85 17.36 0.27 0.50
N LYS A 86 16.69 -0.81 0.88
CA LYS A 86 15.44 -0.73 1.66
C LYS A 86 15.61 -0.11 3.05
N LEU A 87 16.80 -0.23 3.65
CA LEU A 87 17.13 0.35 4.97
C LEU A 87 18.12 1.49 4.88
N GLU A 88 18.37 2.04 3.69
CA GLU A 88 19.25 3.19 3.50
C GLU A 88 18.48 4.50 3.74
N ALA A 89 18.94 5.30 4.72
CA ALA A 89 18.28 6.57 5.06
C ALA A 89 18.28 7.54 3.87
N THR A 90 19.34 7.55 3.06
CA THR A 90 19.44 8.42 1.87
C THR A 90 18.44 8.05 0.79
N ASN A 91 17.89 6.84 0.82
CA ASN A 91 16.89 6.35 -0.13
C ASN A 91 15.46 6.58 0.34
N ILE A 92 15.26 7.23 1.48
CA ILE A 92 13.93 7.43 2.07
C ILE A 92 13.67 8.92 2.23
N MET A 93 12.47 9.36 1.83
CA MET A 93 12.03 10.74 1.99
C MET A 93 10.66 10.77 2.64
N THR A 94 10.45 11.79 3.51
CA THR A 94 9.17 12.03 4.16
C THR A 94 8.27 12.81 3.21
N LEU A 95 7.05 12.32 3.02
CA LEU A 95 6.05 12.95 2.15
C LEU A 95 4.71 13.04 2.86
N CYS A 96 3.88 13.99 2.46
CA CYS A 96 2.50 14.05 2.92
C CYS A 96 1.63 13.07 2.12
N SER A 97 0.42 12.82 2.64
CA SER A 97 -0.51 11.89 2.01
C SER A 97 -0.93 12.30 0.59
N LYS A 98 -0.83 13.58 0.25
CA LYS A 98 -1.15 14.09 -1.09
C LYS A 98 0.01 13.96 -2.06
N CYS A 99 1.24 14.21 -1.59
CA CYS A 99 2.43 14.14 -2.45
C CYS A 99 2.91 12.72 -2.69
N HIS A 100 2.72 11.82 -1.73
CA HIS A 100 3.19 10.43 -1.83
C HIS A 100 2.67 9.71 -3.08
N PRO A 101 1.35 9.72 -3.38
CA PRO A 101 0.85 9.08 -4.60
C PRO A 101 1.41 9.69 -5.88
N ILE A 102 1.64 11.00 -5.89
CA ILE A 102 2.18 11.71 -7.06
C ILE A 102 3.61 11.27 -7.32
N VAL A 103 4.45 11.29 -6.28
CA VAL A 103 5.86 10.88 -6.38
C VAL A 103 5.97 9.39 -6.75
N GLU A 104 5.13 8.56 -6.15
CA GLU A 104 5.11 7.13 -6.44
C GLU A 104 4.76 6.85 -7.90
N ARG A 105 3.79 7.58 -8.44
CA ARG A 105 3.41 7.48 -9.86
C ARG A 105 4.56 7.88 -10.78
N GLU A 106 5.24 8.97 -10.46
CA GLU A 106 6.40 9.44 -11.22
C GLU A 106 7.54 8.40 -11.19
N THR A 107 7.80 7.83 -10.03
CA THR A 107 8.82 6.80 -9.83
C THR A 107 8.49 5.54 -10.64
N ASN A 108 7.25 5.07 -10.56
CA ASN A 108 6.80 3.90 -11.30
C ASN A 108 6.92 4.11 -12.81
N ALA A 109 6.52 5.28 -13.31
CA ALA A 109 6.62 5.62 -14.74
C ALA A 109 8.08 5.60 -15.20
N LYS A 110 9.00 6.11 -14.38
CA LYS A 110 10.43 6.13 -14.69
C LYS A 110 10.98 4.71 -14.87
N TYR A 111 10.65 3.80 -13.96
CA TYR A 111 11.16 2.42 -13.99
C TYR A 111 10.46 1.57 -15.04
N GLU A 112 9.20 1.80 -15.32
CA GLU A 112 8.48 1.13 -16.39
C GLU A 112 9.05 1.48 -17.77
N LYS A 113 9.35 2.76 -18.00
CA LYS A 113 9.99 3.20 -19.26
C LYS A 113 11.34 2.54 -19.46
N LYS A 114 12.15 2.44 -18.41
CA LYS A 114 13.45 1.77 -18.48
C LYS A 114 13.29 0.30 -18.82
N LYS A 115 12.32 -0.37 -18.22
CA LYS A 115 12.04 -1.78 -18.48
C LYS A 115 11.58 -2.02 -19.91
N LYS A 116 10.74 -1.13 -20.47
CA LYS A 116 10.29 -1.21 -21.86
C LYS A 116 11.43 -0.98 -22.84
N PHE A 117 12.36 -0.10 -22.51
CA PHE A 117 13.54 0.16 -23.32
C PHE A 117 14.44 -1.07 -23.41
N ASP A 118 14.71 -1.73 -22.28
CA ASP A 118 15.51 -2.95 -22.22
C ASP A 118 14.87 -4.09 -23.02
N TRP A 119 13.54 -4.07 -23.15
CA TRP A 119 12.76 -5.09 -23.84
C TRP A 119 12.92 -5.04 -25.37
N LYS A 120 13.29 -3.90 -25.91
CA LYS A 120 13.46 -3.69 -27.34
C LYS A 120 14.87 -4.04 -27.86
N LEU A 121 15.73 -4.42 -26.95
CA LEU A 121 17.06 -4.91 -27.27
C LEU A 121 17.04 -6.42 -27.54
#